data_5a070681797b0e13c606c23b82a703bd
#
_entry.id   5a070681797b0e13c606c23b82a703bd
#
_cell.length_a   1.000
_cell.length_b   1.000
_cell.length_c   1.000
_cell.angle_alpha   90.00
_cell.angle_beta   90.00
_cell.angle_gamma   90.00
#
_symmetry.space_group_name_H-M   'P 1'
#
loop_
_entity.id
_entity.type
_entity.pdbx_description
1 polymer ?
#
loop_
_entity_poly.entity_id
_entity_poly.type
_entity_poly.pdbx_seq_one_letter_code
_entity_poly.pdbx_strand_id
1 'polypeptide(L)'
;MALGRIGGGVLKDNLERNGSNLNFKNTSGSTALLHLDVVNSSDNIYGCSLGDYSNNWVGRLGRLYGEQETSAKTAWKLVEWFVNEMNPMILIGGNHDMWSGAGDPLNWIAQPHTVLEDWEARIQLDFPNGRFCRIHAAHDMPGHSQFNALHAQGKMAKLKGSADLYISGHRHNWGLSHIELVEQEKTAWLARARGYKYFDNYAFVKGFEQQKFGQSIMQVIDPRNKSEVSWNQCFADPHEGADYLRFRQSLQQ
;
A
#
# COMPACT_ATOMS: atom_id res chain seq x y z
N MET A 1 -1.90 -3.36 -3.05
CA MET A 1 -2.28 -4.06 -1.79
C MET A 1 -3.01 -5.33 -2.18
N ALA A 2 -2.42 -6.51 -2.07
CA ALA A 2 -3.14 -7.75 -2.37
C ALA A 2 -4.10 -8.06 -1.22
N LEU A 3 -5.38 -7.82 -1.41
CA LEU A 3 -6.45 -8.14 -0.46
C LEU A 3 -6.91 -9.60 -0.62
N GLY A 4 -5.98 -10.55 -0.72
CA GLY A 4 -6.31 -11.95 -0.57
C GLY A 4 -6.81 -12.21 0.84
N ARG A 5 -8.12 -12.34 1.07
CA ARG A 5 -8.79 -12.65 2.33
C ARG A 5 -9.09 -11.47 3.27
N ILE A 6 -9.55 -10.34 2.78
CA ILE A 6 -10.05 -9.30 3.67
C ILE A 6 -11.56 -9.15 3.49
N GLY A 7 -12.28 -9.49 4.54
CA GLY A 7 -13.70 -9.26 4.68
C GLY A 7 -14.00 -8.62 6.01
N GLY A 8 -13.96 -7.29 6.09
CA GLY A 8 -14.21 -6.59 7.34
C GLY A 8 -15.55 -6.92 7.99
N GLY A 9 -16.67 -6.49 7.43
CA GLY A 9 -17.99 -6.71 8.02
C GLY A 9 -18.46 -8.16 7.90
N VAL A 10 -18.29 -8.80 6.75
CA VAL A 10 -18.76 -10.19 6.54
C VAL A 10 -17.96 -11.20 7.37
N LEU A 11 -16.66 -10.97 7.58
CA LEU A 11 -15.86 -11.79 8.50
C LEU A 11 -16.30 -11.60 9.95
N LYS A 12 -16.53 -10.38 10.39
CA LYS A 12 -17.01 -10.10 11.75
C LYS A 12 -18.35 -10.79 12.01
N ASP A 13 -19.32 -10.63 11.13
CA ASP A 13 -20.65 -11.24 11.25
C ASP A 13 -20.62 -12.78 11.18
N ASN A 14 -19.79 -13.37 10.31
CA ASN A 14 -19.64 -14.83 10.22
C ASN A 14 -18.92 -15.42 11.42
N LEU A 15 -17.99 -14.70 12.03
CA LEU A 15 -17.29 -15.13 13.23
C LEU A 15 -18.15 -15.08 14.48
N GLU A 16 -18.95 -14.04 14.63
CA GLU A 16 -19.92 -13.92 15.72
C GLU A 16 -21.00 -15.01 15.63
N ARG A 17 -21.42 -15.41 14.40
CA ARG A 17 -22.41 -16.47 14.17
C ARG A 17 -21.91 -17.89 14.38
N ASN A 18 -20.64 -18.17 14.11
CA ASN A 18 -20.09 -19.53 14.13
C ASN A 18 -19.39 -19.90 15.44
N GLY A 19 -19.36 -19.01 16.44
CA GLY A 19 -18.78 -19.29 17.75
C GLY A 19 -17.31 -19.75 17.73
N SER A 20 -16.63 -19.58 16.61
CA SER A 20 -15.25 -19.99 16.46
C SER A 20 -14.35 -18.94 17.10
N ASN A 21 -13.72 -19.30 18.22
CA ASN A 21 -12.62 -18.57 18.85
C ASN A 21 -11.36 -18.58 17.94
N LEU A 22 -11.48 -18.07 16.72
CA LEU A 22 -10.34 -17.84 15.85
C LEU A 22 -9.59 -16.63 16.39
N ASN A 23 -8.39 -16.90 16.88
CA ASN A 23 -7.51 -15.89 17.46
C ASN A 23 -6.93 -15.02 16.36
N PHE A 24 -7.68 -13.98 15.91
CA PHE A 24 -7.32 -13.08 14.80
C PHE A 24 -6.10 -12.20 15.07
N LYS A 25 -5.46 -12.30 16.23
CA LYS A 25 -4.36 -11.43 16.62
C LYS A 25 -3.16 -11.42 15.68
N ASN A 26 -3.11 -12.32 14.68
CA ASN A 26 -1.98 -12.43 13.77
C ASN A 26 -2.36 -12.78 12.32
N THR A 27 -3.56 -12.47 11.83
CA THR A 27 -3.95 -12.69 10.44
C THR A 27 -3.75 -11.42 9.60
N SER A 28 -3.49 -11.59 8.30
CA SER A 28 -3.38 -10.47 7.35
C SER A 28 -4.61 -9.56 7.35
N GLY A 29 -5.80 -10.14 7.54
CA GLY A 29 -7.05 -9.40 7.61
C GLY A 29 -7.12 -8.47 8.83
N SER A 30 -6.75 -8.94 10.02
CA SER A 30 -6.74 -8.11 11.23
C SER A 30 -5.75 -6.96 11.11
N THR A 31 -4.57 -7.19 10.54
CA THR A 31 -3.59 -6.12 10.32
C THR A 31 -4.12 -5.06 9.35
N ALA A 32 -4.80 -5.46 8.27
CA ALA A 32 -5.38 -4.51 7.33
C ALA A 32 -6.47 -3.64 7.98
N LEU A 33 -7.31 -4.22 8.84
CA LEU A 33 -8.31 -3.47 9.60
C LEU A 33 -7.67 -2.49 10.58
N LEU A 34 -6.63 -2.89 11.32
CA LEU A 34 -5.90 -1.99 12.22
C LEU A 34 -5.26 -0.81 11.45
N HIS A 35 -4.74 -1.05 10.24
CA HIS A 35 -4.20 0.04 9.43
C HIS A 35 -5.32 0.93 8.84
N LEU A 36 -6.50 0.39 8.58
CA LEU A 36 -7.67 1.17 8.20
C LEU A 36 -8.12 2.08 9.35
N ASP A 37 -8.10 1.59 10.59
CA ASP A 37 -8.37 2.39 11.79
C ASP A 37 -7.38 3.58 11.91
N VAL A 38 -6.11 3.39 11.52
CA VAL A 38 -5.12 4.48 11.47
C VAL A 38 -5.53 5.54 10.44
N VAL A 39 -5.91 5.13 9.22
CA VAL A 39 -6.38 6.08 8.18
C VAL A 39 -7.57 6.88 8.69
N ASN A 40 -8.52 6.23 9.34
CA ASN A 40 -9.76 6.85 9.82
C ASN A 40 -9.59 7.61 11.15
N SER A 41 -8.39 7.59 11.75
CA SER A 41 -8.13 8.29 13.02
C SER A 41 -7.94 9.80 12.89
N SER A 42 -7.80 10.34 11.69
CA SER A 42 -7.56 11.77 11.46
C SER A 42 -7.88 12.16 10.02
N ASP A 43 -8.50 13.32 9.82
CA ASP A 43 -8.76 13.92 8.51
C ASP A 43 -7.49 14.29 7.73
N ASN A 44 -6.33 14.25 8.39
CA ASN A 44 -5.03 14.53 7.78
C ASN A 44 -4.29 13.25 7.35
N ILE A 45 -4.93 12.08 7.40
CA ILE A 45 -4.37 10.81 6.97
C ILE A 45 -5.16 10.32 5.75
N TYR A 46 -4.45 10.05 4.66
CA TYR A 46 -5.03 9.62 3.39
C TYR A 46 -4.53 8.25 3.01
N GLY A 47 -5.44 7.41 2.52
CA GLY A 47 -5.10 6.10 1.97
C GLY A 47 -4.47 6.19 0.59
N CYS A 48 -3.53 5.29 0.32
CA CYS A 48 -2.97 5.08 -1.02
C CYS A 48 -2.80 3.59 -1.25
N SER A 49 -3.13 3.10 -2.43
CA SER A 49 -2.98 1.69 -2.76
C SER A 49 -2.13 1.48 -4.01
N LEU A 50 -1.31 0.43 -3.96
CA LEU A 50 -0.31 0.10 -4.97
C LEU A 50 -0.72 -1.08 -5.87
N GLY A 51 -2.00 -1.44 -5.90
CA GLY A 51 -2.53 -2.50 -6.75
C GLY A 51 -2.61 -3.89 -6.10
N ASP A 52 -3.08 -4.85 -6.90
CA ASP A 52 -3.36 -6.24 -6.50
C ASP A 52 -4.38 -6.32 -5.35
N TYR A 53 -5.57 -5.77 -5.58
CA TYR A 53 -6.66 -5.71 -4.57
C TYR A 53 -7.28 -7.07 -4.30
N SER A 54 -7.30 -7.95 -5.31
CA SER A 54 -7.81 -9.30 -5.17
C SER A 54 -6.93 -10.28 -5.95
N ASN A 55 -7.16 -11.59 -5.76
CA ASN A 55 -6.67 -12.58 -6.71
C ASN A 55 -7.55 -12.51 -7.96
N ASN A 56 -6.97 -12.21 -9.09
CA ASN A 56 -7.70 -12.16 -10.35
C ASN A 56 -8.09 -13.58 -10.79
N TRP A 57 -9.39 -13.79 -11.06
CA TRP A 57 -9.92 -15.08 -11.55
C TRP A 57 -10.07 -15.12 -13.07
N VAL A 58 -9.59 -14.09 -13.77
CA VAL A 58 -9.71 -13.94 -15.23
C VAL A 58 -8.37 -14.25 -15.90
N GLY A 59 -8.43 -14.77 -17.13
CA GLY A 59 -7.25 -15.02 -17.94
C GLY A 59 -6.28 -16.04 -17.31
N ARG A 60 -5.00 -15.70 -17.31
CA ARG A 60 -3.94 -16.61 -16.82
C ARG A 60 -4.01 -16.89 -15.31
N LEU A 61 -4.68 -16.05 -14.56
CA LEU A 61 -4.84 -16.19 -13.12
C LEU A 61 -6.07 -16.99 -12.71
N GLY A 62 -6.91 -17.39 -13.66
CA GLY A 62 -8.12 -18.20 -13.42
C GLY A 62 -7.86 -19.51 -12.67
N ARG A 63 -6.65 -20.07 -12.79
CA ARG A 63 -6.23 -21.25 -12.02
C ARG A 63 -6.22 -21.04 -10.50
N LEU A 64 -6.10 -19.80 -10.03
CA LEU A 64 -6.13 -19.47 -8.61
C LEU A 64 -7.54 -19.62 -8.01
N TYR A 65 -8.56 -19.72 -8.85
CA TYR A 65 -9.95 -19.84 -8.40
C TYR A 65 -10.18 -21.08 -7.51
N GLY A 66 -9.57 -22.21 -7.84
CA GLY A 66 -9.70 -23.44 -7.06
C GLY A 66 -9.12 -23.38 -5.63
N GLU A 67 -8.28 -22.39 -5.36
CA GLU A 67 -7.64 -22.20 -4.05
C GLU A 67 -8.30 -21.06 -3.24
N GLN A 68 -9.41 -20.49 -3.75
CA GLN A 68 -10.10 -19.39 -3.09
C GLN A 68 -11.20 -19.90 -2.14
N GLU A 69 -11.29 -19.29 -0.97
CA GLU A 69 -12.35 -19.57 0.02
C GLU A 69 -13.64 -18.80 -0.28
N THR A 70 -13.60 -17.83 -1.21
CA THR A 70 -14.73 -16.97 -1.54
C THR A 70 -14.92 -16.80 -3.05
N SER A 71 -16.14 -16.45 -3.46
CA SER A 71 -16.43 -16.17 -4.87
C SER A 71 -15.79 -14.85 -5.32
N ALA A 72 -15.52 -14.71 -6.62
CA ALA A 72 -15.04 -13.46 -7.21
C ALA A 72 -15.96 -12.28 -6.88
N LYS A 73 -17.29 -12.47 -6.94
CA LYS A 73 -18.27 -11.45 -6.57
C LYS A 73 -18.12 -10.98 -5.12
N THR A 74 -17.94 -11.91 -4.19
CA THR A 74 -17.76 -11.57 -2.78
C THR A 74 -16.43 -10.85 -2.56
N ALA A 75 -15.34 -11.32 -3.19
CA ALA A 75 -14.04 -10.68 -3.08
C ALA A 75 -14.07 -9.22 -3.57
N TRP A 76 -14.71 -8.95 -4.72
CA TRP A 76 -14.82 -7.59 -5.24
C TRP A 76 -15.72 -6.69 -4.39
N LYS A 77 -16.77 -7.21 -3.80
CA LYS A 77 -17.56 -6.45 -2.79
C LYS A 77 -16.74 -6.09 -1.56
N LEU A 78 -15.83 -6.96 -1.14
CA LEU A 78 -14.91 -6.68 -0.03
C LEU A 78 -13.87 -5.62 -0.41
N VAL A 79 -13.37 -5.67 -1.63
CA VAL A 79 -12.46 -4.63 -2.18
C VAL A 79 -13.19 -3.29 -2.22
N GLU A 80 -14.39 -3.23 -2.78
CA GLU A 80 -15.22 -2.02 -2.84
C GLU A 80 -15.45 -1.44 -1.44
N TRP A 81 -15.85 -2.27 -0.48
CA TRP A 81 -16.02 -1.84 0.90
C TRP A 81 -14.71 -1.28 1.49
N PHE A 82 -13.59 -1.99 1.34
CA PHE A 82 -12.31 -1.56 1.89
C PHE A 82 -11.82 -0.25 1.27
N VAL A 83 -11.97 -0.09 -0.04
CA VAL A 83 -11.61 1.13 -0.75
C VAL A 83 -12.46 2.30 -0.29
N ASN A 84 -13.77 2.08 -0.10
CA ASN A 84 -14.67 3.11 0.40
C ASN A 84 -14.30 3.55 1.83
N GLU A 85 -14.01 2.61 2.73
CA GLU A 85 -13.57 2.93 4.10
C GLU A 85 -12.20 3.61 4.15
N MET A 86 -11.28 3.23 3.26
CA MET A 86 -9.96 3.85 3.16
C MET A 86 -10.02 5.26 2.58
N ASN A 87 -11.05 5.58 1.79
CA ASN A 87 -11.23 6.85 1.10
C ASN A 87 -9.95 7.36 0.42
N PRO A 88 -9.39 6.61 -0.55
CA PRO A 88 -8.02 6.79 -0.98
C PRO A 88 -7.82 8.04 -1.83
N MET A 89 -6.70 8.71 -1.63
CA MET A 89 -6.22 9.75 -2.54
C MET A 89 -5.72 9.15 -3.86
N ILE A 90 -5.10 7.95 -3.79
CA ILE A 90 -4.46 7.29 -4.95
C ILE A 90 -4.82 5.81 -4.97
N LEU A 91 -5.26 5.35 -6.13
CA LEU A 91 -5.38 3.94 -6.47
C LEU A 91 -4.51 3.64 -7.70
N ILE A 92 -3.65 2.63 -7.59
CA ILE A 92 -2.86 2.13 -8.71
C ILE A 92 -3.33 0.72 -9.04
N GLY A 93 -3.55 0.43 -10.32
CA GLY A 93 -3.87 -0.90 -10.82
C GLY A 93 -2.65 -1.82 -10.81
N GLY A 94 -2.85 -3.07 -10.40
CA GLY A 94 -1.86 -4.15 -10.47
C GLY A 94 -2.21 -5.20 -11.51
N ASN A 95 -1.34 -6.18 -11.70
CA ASN A 95 -1.57 -7.24 -12.66
C ASN A 95 -2.74 -8.18 -12.30
N HIS A 96 -3.21 -8.16 -11.04
CA HIS A 96 -4.39 -8.88 -10.60
C HIS A 96 -5.69 -8.06 -10.78
N ASP A 97 -5.62 -6.79 -11.11
CA ASP A 97 -6.77 -5.89 -11.21
C ASP A 97 -7.18 -5.60 -12.65
N MET A 98 -6.27 -5.80 -13.60
CA MET A 98 -6.48 -5.53 -15.01
C MET A 98 -7.13 -6.74 -15.70
N TRP A 99 -8.37 -6.57 -16.17
CA TRP A 99 -9.17 -7.62 -16.79
C TRP A 99 -9.29 -7.40 -18.29
N SER A 100 -8.32 -7.86 -19.05
CA SER A 100 -8.35 -7.76 -20.50
C SER A 100 -9.71 -8.25 -21.08
N GLY A 101 -10.42 -7.35 -21.73
CA GLY A 101 -11.71 -7.64 -22.39
C GLY A 101 -12.94 -7.66 -21.47
N ALA A 102 -12.79 -7.52 -20.16
CA ALA A 102 -13.91 -7.56 -19.20
C ALA A 102 -14.19 -6.21 -18.50
N GLY A 103 -13.47 -5.17 -18.89
CA GLY A 103 -13.44 -3.90 -18.16
C GLY A 103 -12.54 -3.97 -16.92
N ASP A 104 -12.15 -2.82 -16.43
CA ASP A 104 -11.29 -2.72 -15.25
C ASP A 104 -12.14 -2.41 -14.02
N PRO A 105 -12.19 -3.30 -13.01
CA PRO A 105 -13.06 -3.12 -11.85
C PRO A 105 -12.73 -1.88 -11.00
N LEU A 106 -11.49 -1.39 -11.06
CA LEU A 106 -11.11 -0.18 -10.33
C LEU A 106 -11.85 1.07 -10.82
N ASN A 107 -12.22 1.13 -12.11
CA ASN A 107 -13.03 2.21 -12.65
C ASN A 107 -14.43 2.30 -12.03
N TRP A 108 -14.93 1.21 -11.44
CA TRP A 108 -16.24 1.19 -10.78
C TRP A 108 -16.16 1.51 -9.30
N ILE A 109 -14.97 1.36 -8.72
CA ILE A 109 -14.74 1.47 -7.27
C ILE A 109 -14.12 2.81 -6.91
N ALA A 110 -13.31 3.39 -7.82
CA ALA A 110 -12.63 4.66 -7.58
C ALA A 110 -13.63 5.79 -7.30
N GLN A 111 -13.36 6.56 -6.25
CA GLN A 111 -14.15 7.73 -5.90
C GLN A 111 -13.83 8.90 -6.84
N PRO A 112 -14.72 9.90 -7.03
CA PRO A 112 -14.48 11.00 -7.98
C PRO A 112 -13.24 11.85 -7.67
N HIS A 113 -12.78 11.88 -6.41
CA HIS A 113 -11.59 12.60 -5.97
C HIS A 113 -10.32 11.77 -6.02
N THR A 114 -10.43 10.45 -6.26
CA THR A 114 -9.30 9.53 -6.27
C THR A 114 -8.54 9.62 -7.58
N VAL A 115 -7.23 9.78 -7.50
CA VAL A 115 -6.35 9.61 -8.66
C VAL A 115 -6.23 8.12 -8.94
N LEU A 116 -6.78 7.67 -10.07
CA LEU A 116 -6.71 6.30 -10.54
C LEU A 116 -5.72 6.20 -11.71
N GLU A 117 -4.71 5.39 -11.57
CA GLU A 117 -3.68 5.15 -12.59
C GLU A 117 -3.40 3.66 -12.76
N ASP A 118 -3.07 3.27 -13.99
CA ASP A 118 -2.56 1.95 -14.29
C ASP A 118 -1.07 1.91 -13.97
N TRP A 119 -0.59 0.95 -13.23
CA TRP A 119 0.82 0.65 -12.96
C TRP A 119 1.62 1.67 -12.18
N GLU A 120 1.57 2.98 -12.48
CA GLU A 120 2.33 4.01 -11.78
C GLU A 120 1.62 5.36 -11.74
N ALA A 121 1.83 6.11 -10.66
CA ALA A 121 1.43 7.50 -10.50
C ALA A 121 2.63 8.36 -10.08
N ARG A 122 2.72 9.56 -10.65
CA ARG A 122 3.68 10.60 -10.27
C ARG A 122 2.92 11.82 -9.82
N ILE A 123 2.96 12.10 -8.55
CA ILE A 123 2.11 13.07 -7.88
C ILE A 123 2.97 14.12 -7.22
N GLN A 124 2.53 15.34 -7.29
CA GLN A 124 3.06 16.45 -6.50
C GLN A 124 1.99 16.95 -5.55
N LEU A 125 2.32 16.97 -4.27
CA LEU A 125 1.51 17.55 -3.21
C LEU A 125 2.05 18.96 -2.94
N ASP A 126 1.26 19.98 -3.25
CA ASP A 126 1.61 21.37 -3.01
C ASP A 126 1.07 21.82 -1.66
N PHE A 127 1.89 22.54 -0.88
CA PHE A 127 1.54 23.04 0.43
C PHE A 127 1.40 24.59 0.41
N PRO A 128 0.55 25.16 1.29
CA PRO A 128 0.29 26.60 1.30
C PRO A 128 1.52 27.48 1.51
N ASN A 129 2.59 26.95 2.09
CA ASN A 129 3.86 27.67 2.28
C ASN A 129 4.79 27.65 1.06
N GLY A 130 4.32 27.11 -0.09
CA GLY A 130 5.08 26.99 -1.32
C GLY A 130 6.00 25.77 -1.38
N ARG A 131 6.10 24.98 -0.30
CA ARG A 131 6.81 23.70 -0.35
C ARG A 131 5.97 22.66 -1.10
N PHE A 132 6.60 21.68 -1.68
CA PHE A 132 5.91 20.56 -2.32
C PHE A 132 6.61 19.22 -1.98
N CYS A 133 5.87 18.13 -2.09
CA CYS A 133 6.38 16.78 -1.98
C CYS A 133 6.01 15.98 -3.24
N ARG A 134 6.99 15.38 -3.88
CA ARG A 134 6.80 14.52 -5.06
C ARG A 134 6.86 13.06 -4.69
N ILE A 135 5.85 12.32 -5.11
CA ILE A 135 5.71 10.89 -4.87
C ILE A 135 5.71 10.17 -6.22
N HIS A 136 6.60 9.20 -6.37
CA HIS A 136 6.57 8.24 -7.45
C HIS A 136 6.11 6.89 -6.87
N ALA A 137 4.85 6.59 -7.05
CA ALA A 137 4.22 5.36 -6.61
C ALA A 137 3.98 4.43 -7.80
N ALA A 138 4.28 3.14 -7.67
CA ALA A 138 4.08 2.17 -8.73
C ALA A 138 3.62 0.81 -8.16
N HIS A 139 2.89 0.03 -8.96
CA HIS A 139 2.62 -1.36 -8.59
C HIS A 139 3.93 -2.16 -8.47
N ASP A 140 4.78 -2.11 -9.49
CA ASP A 140 6.15 -2.63 -9.46
C ASP A 140 7.10 -1.64 -10.17
N MET A 141 8.35 -1.63 -9.77
CA MET A 141 9.41 -0.84 -10.42
C MET A 141 10.43 -1.77 -11.08
N PRO A 142 10.90 -1.47 -12.30
CA PRO A 142 11.82 -2.34 -13.03
C PRO A 142 13.20 -2.42 -12.37
N GLY A 143 13.78 -3.62 -12.39
CA GLY A 143 15.14 -3.86 -11.89
C GLY A 143 15.18 -4.36 -10.45
N HIS A 144 14.33 -5.33 -10.10
CA HIS A 144 14.37 -5.99 -8.79
C HIS A 144 15.65 -6.80 -8.56
N SER A 145 16.00 -7.01 -7.30
CA SER A 145 17.06 -7.89 -6.84
C SER A 145 16.54 -8.86 -5.78
N GLN A 146 17.06 -10.07 -5.74
CA GLN A 146 16.76 -11.04 -4.69
C GLN A 146 17.37 -10.65 -3.33
N PHE A 147 18.47 -9.92 -3.36
CA PHE A 147 19.23 -9.57 -2.16
C PHE A 147 18.94 -8.16 -1.63
N ASN A 148 18.32 -7.31 -2.44
CA ASN A 148 18.02 -5.93 -2.06
C ASN A 148 16.58 -5.57 -2.46
N ALA A 149 15.70 -5.52 -1.48
CA ALA A 149 14.28 -5.19 -1.69
C ALA A 149 14.09 -3.80 -2.34
N LEU A 150 15.02 -2.87 -2.15
CA LEU A 150 14.93 -1.48 -2.62
C LEU A 150 15.76 -1.19 -3.89
N HIS A 151 16.30 -2.22 -4.53
CA HIS A 151 17.15 -2.02 -5.72
C HIS A 151 16.45 -1.24 -6.83
N ALA A 152 15.20 -1.60 -7.14
CA ALA A 152 14.41 -0.96 -8.19
C ALA A 152 14.14 0.52 -7.88
N GLN A 153 13.70 0.83 -6.66
CA GLN A 153 13.46 2.19 -6.20
C GLN A 153 14.74 3.04 -6.24
N GLY A 154 15.86 2.48 -5.76
CA GLY A 154 17.16 3.15 -5.81
C GLY A 154 17.63 3.43 -7.24
N LYS A 155 17.39 2.48 -8.17
CA LYS A 155 17.67 2.67 -9.60
C LYS A 155 16.80 3.80 -10.17
N MET A 156 15.50 3.82 -9.87
CA MET A 156 14.59 4.88 -10.32
C MET A 156 15.01 6.25 -9.78
N ALA A 157 15.35 6.34 -8.50
CA ALA A 157 15.81 7.56 -7.86
C ALA A 157 17.07 8.14 -8.51
N LYS A 158 18.07 7.29 -8.79
CA LYS A 158 19.34 7.72 -9.37
C LYS A 158 19.26 8.05 -10.86
N LEU A 159 18.45 7.33 -11.64
CA LEU A 159 18.43 7.48 -13.10
C LEU A 159 17.34 8.42 -13.60
N LYS A 160 16.23 8.55 -12.88
CA LYS A 160 15.04 9.30 -13.34
C LYS A 160 14.47 10.23 -12.27
N GLY A 161 15.22 10.43 -11.19
CA GLY A 161 14.68 10.91 -9.96
C GLY A 161 14.42 12.40 -9.87
N SER A 162 13.19 12.75 -9.50
CA SER A 162 12.86 14.06 -8.93
C SER A 162 11.91 13.90 -7.74
N ALA A 163 11.55 12.66 -7.36
CA ALA A 163 10.62 12.41 -6.27
C ALA A 163 11.31 12.45 -4.89
N ASP A 164 10.52 12.69 -3.86
CA ASP A 164 10.91 12.67 -2.45
C ASP A 164 10.56 11.33 -1.79
N LEU A 165 9.68 10.56 -2.46
CA LEU A 165 9.35 9.17 -2.13
C LEU A 165 9.25 8.33 -3.42
N TYR A 166 9.95 7.19 -3.46
CA TYR A 166 9.80 6.13 -4.45
C TYR A 166 9.23 4.90 -3.76
N ILE A 167 7.98 4.55 -4.04
CA ILE A 167 7.29 3.44 -3.38
C ILE A 167 6.70 2.45 -4.37
N SER A 168 6.84 1.15 -4.09
CA SER A 168 6.17 0.10 -4.85
C SER A 168 5.67 -1.05 -3.98
N GLY A 169 4.84 -1.92 -4.57
CA GLY A 169 4.29 -3.14 -3.98
C GLY A 169 4.75 -4.41 -4.71
N HIS A 170 3.80 -5.28 -5.07
CA HIS A 170 3.87 -6.47 -5.93
C HIS A 170 4.72 -7.65 -5.41
N ARG A 171 5.93 -7.42 -4.95
CA ARG A 171 6.92 -8.49 -4.67
C ARG A 171 6.75 -9.19 -3.32
N HIS A 172 5.77 -8.81 -2.52
CA HIS A 172 5.46 -9.39 -1.21
C HIS A 172 6.64 -9.42 -0.22
N ASN A 173 7.62 -8.57 -0.43
CA ASN A 173 8.68 -8.24 0.53
C ASN A 173 8.69 -6.74 0.80
N TRP A 174 9.26 -6.33 1.92
CA TRP A 174 9.31 -4.92 2.29
C TRP A 174 10.74 -4.40 2.39
N GLY A 175 10.86 -3.10 2.33
CA GLY A 175 12.09 -2.39 2.60
C GLY A 175 11.78 -0.91 2.78
N LEU A 176 12.62 -0.25 3.56
CA LEU A 176 12.54 1.18 3.82
C LEU A 176 13.94 1.74 4.01
N SER A 177 14.29 2.80 3.29
CA SER A 177 15.60 3.47 3.41
C SER A 177 15.48 4.93 3.06
N HIS A 178 16.14 5.77 3.80
CA HIS A 178 16.34 7.17 3.50
C HIS A 178 17.72 7.36 2.86
N ILE A 179 17.78 7.98 1.70
CA ILE A 179 19.00 8.15 0.95
C ILE A 179 19.26 9.61 0.59
N GLU A 180 20.51 9.97 0.41
CA GLU A 180 20.91 11.23 -0.20
C GLU A 180 21.09 11.05 -1.71
N LEU A 181 20.51 11.96 -2.48
CA LEU A 181 20.67 12.10 -3.92
C LEU A 181 21.61 13.28 -4.16
N VAL A 182 22.92 13.02 -4.13
CA VAL A 182 23.98 14.04 -4.12
C VAL A 182 23.88 14.97 -5.33
N GLU A 183 23.65 14.44 -6.52
CA GLU A 183 23.55 15.25 -7.76
C GLU A 183 22.33 16.17 -7.77
N GLN A 184 21.29 15.86 -6.97
CA GLN A 184 20.06 16.65 -6.86
C GLN A 184 20.02 17.48 -5.57
N GLU A 185 21.06 17.41 -4.75
CA GLU A 185 21.21 18.12 -3.47
C GLU A 185 19.99 17.94 -2.54
N LYS A 186 19.43 16.71 -2.48
CA LYS A 186 18.25 16.40 -1.69
C LYS A 186 18.27 14.98 -1.13
N THR A 187 17.37 14.72 -0.20
CA THR A 187 17.09 13.36 0.28
C THR A 187 15.84 12.78 -0.35
N ALA A 188 15.75 11.46 -0.39
CA ALA A 188 14.55 10.76 -0.82
C ALA A 188 14.35 9.46 -0.03
N TRP A 189 13.09 9.07 0.13
CA TRP A 189 12.72 7.79 0.68
C TRP A 189 12.57 6.74 -0.42
N LEU A 190 13.15 5.59 -0.18
CA LEU A 190 12.94 4.37 -0.95
C LEU A 190 12.08 3.44 -0.10
N ALA A 191 10.94 3.00 -0.63
CA ALA A 191 9.99 2.19 0.11
C ALA A 191 9.45 1.06 -0.75
N ARG A 192 9.25 -0.11 -0.15
CA ARG A 192 8.47 -1.20 -0.71
C ARG A 192 7.52 -1.73 0.36
N ALA A 193 6.23 -1.73 0.05
CA ALA A 193 5.21 -2.33 0.90
C ALA A 193 5.01 -3.80 0.51
N ARG A 194 5.02 -4.69 1.50
CA ARG A 194 4.79 -6.13 1.28
C ARG A 194 3.34 -6.43 0.89
N GLY A 195 2.41 -5.60 1.31
CA GLY A 195 0.97 -5.87 1.22
C GLY A 195 0.49 -6.86 2.29
N TYR A 196 -0.81 -7.17 2.23
CA TYR A 196 -1.51 -7.98 3.25
C TYR A 196 -1.67 -9.44 2.85
N LYS A 197 -1.08 -9.87 1.73
CA LYS A 197 -1.16 -11.26 1.31
C LYS A 197 -0.52 -12.17 2.36
N TYR A 198 -1.26 -13.20 2.77
CA TYR A 198 -0.73 -14.27 3.60
C TYR A 198 0.06 -15.27 2.74
N PHE A 199 0.93 -16.03 3.38
CA PHE A 199 1.72 -17.07 2.76
C PHE A 199 0.80 -18.17 2.19
N ASP A 200 0.87 -18.42 0.89
CA ASP A 200 0.08 -19.40 0.17
C ASP A 200 0.93 -20.59 -0.32
N ASN A 201 0.28 -21.61 -0.89
CA ASN A 201 0.97 -22.78 -1.41
C ASN A 201 1.99 -22.42 -2.51
N TYR A 202 1.71 -21.41 -3.32
CA TYR A 202 2.65 -20.96 -4.35
C TYR A 202 3.93 -20.40 -3.71
N ALA A 203 3.82 -19.56 -2.71
CA ALA A 203 4.95 -19.01 -1.98
C ALA A 203 5.76 -20.11 -1.28
N PHE A 204 5.08 -21.11 -0.68
CA PHE A 204 5.70 -22.25 -0.06
C PHE A 204 6.51 -23.08 -1.07
N VAL A 205 5.90 -23.48 -2.20
CA VAL A 205 6.56 -24.27 -3.26
C VAL A 205 7.75 -23.54 -3.87
N LYS A 206 7.70 -22.20 -3.94
CA LYS A 206 8.79 -21.36 -4.46
C LYS A 206 9.88 -21.06 -3.43
N GLY A 207 9.70 -21.48 -2.17
CA GLY A 207 10.67 -21.21 -1.10
C GLY A 207 10.77 -19.73 -0.72
N PHE A 208 9.70 -18.95 -0.90
CA PHE A 208 9.71 -17.54 -0.48
C PHE A 208 9.64 -17.45 1.04
N GLU A 209 10.34 -16.47 1.60
CA GLU A 209 10.28 -16.17 3.02
C GLU A 209 8.98 -15.45 3.37
N GLN A 210 8.39 -15.81 4.50
CA GLN A 210 7.24 -15.11 5.04
C GLN A 210 7.70 -13.98 5.95
N GLN A 211 7.72 -12.77 5.44
CA GLN A 211 7.99 -11.57 6.25
C GLN A 211 6.73 -11.18 7.06
N LYS A 212 6.93 -10.68 8.27
CA LYS A 212 5.85 -10.31 9.21
C LYS A 212 5.53 -8.81 9.19
N PHE A 213 6.49 -7.96 8.85
CA PHE A 213 6.39 -6.52 8.92
C PHE A 213 6.23 -5.87 7.54
N GLY A 214 6.02 -4.55 7.50
CA GLY A 214 6.01 -3.76 6.28
C GLY A 214 4.83 -4.04 5.35
N GLN A 215 3.66 -4.42 5.88
CA GLN A 215 2.45 -4.61 5.08
C GLN A 215 2.04 -3.34 4.36
N SER A 216 2.17 -2.21 5.04
CA SER A 216 2.00 -0.87 4.48
C SER A 216 3.12 0.05 5.00
N ILE A 217 3.25 1.19 4.37
CA ILE A 217 4.22 2.24 4.75
C ILE A 217 3.43 3.52 4.97
N MET A 218 3.66 4.21 6.07
CA MET A 218 3.10 5.53 6.33
C MET A 218 4.15 6.59 6.07
N GLN A 219 3.83 7.55 5.21
CA GLN A 219 4.61 8.77 5.00
C GLN A 219 4.00 9.90 5.81
N VAL A 220 4.80 10.59 6.61
CA VAL A 220 4.41 11.79 7.35
C VAL A 220 5.18 12.99 6.81
N ILE A 221 4.45 14.00 6.34
CA ILE A 221 5.01 15.21 5.74
C ILE A 221 4.67 16.39 6.65
N ASP A 222 5.70 17.09 7.13
CA ASP A 222 5.53 18.37 7.82
C ASP A 222 6.21 19.48 7.01
N PRO A 223 5.47 20.16 6.13
CA PRO A 223 6.05 21.18 5.24
C PRO A 223 6.61 22.39 5.98
N ARG A 224 6.28 22.61 7.26
CA ARG A 224 6.79 23.70 8.11
C ARG A 224 8.13 23.35 8.75
N ASN A 225 8.49 22.09 8.81
CA ASN A 225 9.79 21.67 9.32
C ASN A 225 10.90 22.11 8.36
N LYS A 226 11.83 22.94 8.83
CA LYS A 226 12.91 23.50 8.04
C LYS A 226 14.03 22.50 7.73
N SER A 227 14.07 21.37 8.41
CA SER A 227 15.07 20.33 8.15
C SER A 227 14.80 19.62 6.82
N GLU A 228 15.75 19.64 5.92
CA GLU A 228 15.65 18.91 4.64
C GLU A 228 15.67 17.38 4.81
N VAL A 229 16.11 16.89 5.96
CA VAL A 229 16.15 15.45 6.25
C VAL A 229 14.88 14.97 6.94
N SER A 230 14.30 15.77 7.83
CA SER A 230 13.23 15.31 8.73
C SER A 230 11.84 15.89 8.45
N TRP A 231 11.67 16.74 7.41
CA TRP A 231 10.37 17.27 7.02
C TRP A 231 9.42 16.23 6.41
N ASN A 232 10.01 15.16 5.87
CA ASN A 232 9.34 14.03 5.23
C ASN A 232 9.89 12.74 5.84
N GLN A 233 9.07 11.99 6.56
CA GLN A 233 9.46 10.76 7.24
C GLN A 233 8.58 9.60 6.83
N CYS A 234 9.17 8.39 6.72
CA CYS A 234 8.44 7.17 6.42
C CYS A 234 8.58 6.14 7.55
N PHE A 235 7.49 5.44 7.82
CA PHE A 235 7.39 4.45 8.88
C PHE A 235 6.90 3.12 8.30
N ALA A 236 7.54 2.02 8.68
CA ALA A 236 7.12 0.67 8.30
C ALA A 236 5.92 0.18 9.13
N ASP A 237 5.65 0.83 10.25
CA ASP A 237 4.45 0.65 11.07
C ASP A 237 3.59 1.93 10.99
N PRO A 238 2.36 1.87 10.45
CA PRO A 238 1.47 3.03 10.37
C PRO A 238 1.06 3.59 11.73
N HIS A 239 1.04 2.79 12.80
CA HIS A 239 0.74 3.28 14.15
C HIS A 239 1.85 4.21 14.66
N GLU A 240 3.12 3.82 14.46
CA GLU A 240 4.27 4.69 14.78
C GLU A 240 4.23 5.99 13.96
N GLY A 241 3.86 5.90 12.69
CA GLY A 241 3.68 7.06 11.83
C GLY A 241 2.57 8.00 12.33
N ALA A 242 1.44 7.45 12.78
CA ALA A 242 0.34 8.23 13.35
C ALA A 242 0.72 8.88 14.69
N ASP A 243 1.48 8.18 15.54
CA ASP A 243 2.01 8.75 16.79
C ASP A 243 2.97 9.91 16.50
N TYR A 244 3.84 9.74 15.51
CA TYR A 244 4.73 10.81 15.08
C TYR A 244 3.95 12.01 14.50
N LEU A 245 2.90 11.78 13.71
CA LEU A 245 2.04 12.85 13.20
C LEU A 245 1.41 13.64 14.35
N ARG A 246 0.81 12.96 15.34
CA ARG A 246 0.24 13.60 16.54
C ARG A 246 1.27 14.40 17.31
N PHE A 247 2.46 13.85 17.49
CA PHE A 247 3.57 14.58 18.13
C PHE A 247 3.92 15.85 17.35
N ARG A 248 4.05 15.79 16.01
CA ARG A 248 4.34 16.97 15.19
C ARG A 248 3.23 18.01 15.27
N GLN A 249 1.97 17.60 15.34
CA GLN A 249 0.83 18.51 15.51
C GLN A 249 0.83 19.21 16.89
N SER A 250 1.21 18.49 17.96
CA SER A 250 1.26 19.06 19.31
C SER A 250 2.33 20.14 19.49
N LEU A 251 3.39 20.14 18.68
CA LEU A 251 4.41 21.19 18.67
C LEU A 251 3.94 22.51 18.07
N GLN A 252 2.69 22.57 17.60
CA GLN A 252 2.12 23.70 16.86
C GLN A 252 1.03 24.44 17.66
N GLN A 253 0.68 23.91 18.80
CA GLN A 253 -0.20 24.54 19.80
C GLN A 253 0.64 25.38 20.80
#